data_74c5cf19a6fc86e8de4804aa978f8cd2
#
_entry.id   74c5cf19a6fc86e8de4804aa978f8cd2
#
_cell.length_a   1.000
_cell.length_b   1.000
_cell.length_c   1.000
_cell.angle_alpha   90.00
_cell.angle_beta   90.00
_cell.angle_gamma   90.00
#
_symmetry.space_group_name_H-M   'P 1'
#
loop_
_entity.id
_entity.type
_entity.pdbx_description
1 polymer ?
#
loop_
_entity_poly.entity_id
_entity_poly.type
_entity_poly.pdbx_seq_one_letter_code
_entity_poly.pdbx_strand_id
1 'polypeptide(L)'
;MADFSIEKSIDGPVIGLDEVGRGPLAGPVVSCGCHYLHYDDLESEIPITDSKKHTPKQREKLFLFFKRLQKENKLQYHLGYASVEEIDKINILEATKLSMKRVINKFSIDNPNLIIDGNFSLNYKNEKSVIGGDKKSLSIATASIIAKIHRDRLMNILAVSYTHLTLP
;
A
#
# COMPACT_ATOMS: atom_id res chain seq x y z
N MET A 1 15.45 2.55 10.10
CA MET A 1 14.16 3.26 10.06
C MET A 1 13.91 3.58 8.61
N ALA A 2 12.67 3.44 8.13
CA ALA A 2 12.35 3.83 6.76
C ALA A 2 12.58 5.34 6.58
N ASP A 3 13.15 5.73 5.46
CA ASP A 3 13.43 7.10 5.05
C ASP A 3 13.17 7.27 3.54
N PHE A 4 13.48 8.41 2.98
CA PHE A 4 13.36 8.66 1.54
C PHE A 4 14.64 8.42 0.73
N SER A 5 15.65 7.72 1.28
CA SER A 5 16.92 7.51 0.57
C SER A 5 16.74 6.77 -0.76
N ILE A 6 15.82 5.82 -0.83
CA ILE A 6 15.53 5.08 -2.07
C ILE A 6 14.87 6.02 -3.08
N GLU A 7 13.84 6.76 -2.68
CA GLU A 7 13.10 7.68 -3.53
C GLU A 7 14.00 8.79 -4.06
N LYS A 8 14.82 9.39 -3.18
CA LYS A 8 15.79 10.45 -3.54
C LYS A 8 16.89 9.98 -4.49
N SER A 9 17.17 8.68 -4.53
CA SER A 9 18.16 8.10 -5.46
C SER A 9 17.64 7.89 -6.88
N ILE A 10 16.36 8.15 -7.14
CA ILE A 10 15.67 7.88 -8.41
C ILE A 10 15.23 9.22 -9.02
N ASP A 11 15.61 9.47 -10.27
CA ASP A 11 15.17 10.64 -11.00
C ASP A 11 13.70 10.53 -11.42
N GLY A 12 12.91 11.54 -11.11
CA GLY A 12 11.50 11.62 -11.46
C GLY A 12 10.54 11.07 -10.39
N PRO A 13 9.23 11.00 -10.69
CA PRO A 13 8.22 10.62 -9.73
C PRO A 13 8.32 9.15 -9.36
N VAL A 14 8.26 8.85 -8.04
CA VAL A 14 8.33 7.50 -7.49
C VAL A 14 7.01 7.14 -6.84
N ILE A 15 6.49 5.93 -7.13
CA ILE A 15 5.35 5.32 -6.46
C ILE A 15 5.84 4.12 -5.66
N GLY A 16 5.69 4.18 -4.34
CA GLY A 16 5.92 3.03 -3.45
C GLY A 16 4.68 2.17 -3.36
N LEU A 17 4.82 0.86 -3.55
CA LEU A 17 3.74 -0.12 -3.60
C LEU A 17 3.92 -1.18 -2.52
N ASP A 18 2.85 -1.49 -1.81
CA ASP A 18 2.76 -2.62 -0.88
C ASP A 18 1.35 -3.24 -0.90
N GLU A 19 1.24 -4.48 -0.43
CA GLU A 19 -0.02 -5.20 -0.33
C GLU A 19 -0.26 -5.81 1.05
N VAL A 20 -1.50 -6.16 1.29
CA VAL A 20 -1.95 -6.95 2.44
C VAL A 20 -2.99 -7.96 2.00
N GLY A 21 -2.94 -9.17 2.60
CA GLY A 21 -3.91 -10.23 2.31
C GLY A 21 -3.34 -11.45 1.59
N ARG A 22 -2.03 -11.54 1.37
CA ARG A 22 -1.39 -12.73 0.79
C ARG A 22 -1.24 -13.90 1.75
N GLY A 23 -1.07 -13.64 3.05
CA GLY A 23 -0.91 -14.67 4.07
C GLY A 23 -2.21 -15.27 4.61
N PRO A 24 -3.25 -14.48 4.87
CA PRO A 24 -4.54 -14.98 5.37
C PRO A 24 -5.25 -15.88 4.35
N LEU A 25 -5.92 -16.93 4.86
CA LEU A 25 -6.71 -17.86 4.04
C LEU A 25 -8.03 -17.29 3.52
N ALA A 26 -8.43 -16.10 3.93
CA ALA A 26 -9.72 -15.52 3.59
C ALA A 26 -9.64 -14.04 3.23
N GLY A 27 -10.52 -13.62 2.33
CA GLY A 27 -10.73 -12.24 1.92
C GLY A 27 -9.82 -11.79 0.78
N PRO A 28 -10.06 -10.59 0.27
CA PRO A 28 -9.35 -10.03 -0.89
C PRO A 28 -7.91 -9.62 -0.56
N VAL A 29 -7.08 -9.53 -1.59
CA VAL A 29 -5.83 -8.77 -1.55
C VAL A 29 -6.14 -7.28 -1.74
N VAL A 30 -5.51 -6.46 -0.91
CA VAL A 30 -5.59 -5.00 -1.00
C VAL A 30 -4.18 -4.46 -1.18
N SER A 31 -3.95 -3.75 -2.26
CA SER A 31 -2.70 -3.03 -2.50
C SER A 31 -2.91 -1.53 -2.36
N CYS A 32 -1.86 -0.84 -1.95
CA CYS A 32 -1.78 0.62 -1.92
C CYS A 32 -0.54 1.09 -2.67
N GLY A 33 -0.66 2.23 -3.34
CA GLY A 33 0.47 2.97 -3.87
C GLY A 33 0.50 4.35 -3.27
N CYS A 34 1.70 4.83 -2.96
CA CYS A 34 1.95 6.15 -2.38
C CYS A 34 2.99 6.89 -3.20
N HIS A 35 2.69 8.14 -3.54
CA HIS A 35 3.58 9.09 -4.19
C HIS A 35 3.67 10.36 -3.34
N TYR A 36 4.86 10.68 -2.86
CA TYR A 36 5.16 11.94 -2.18
C TYR A 36 5.68 12.96 -3.20
N LEU A 37 5.13 14.17 -3.17
CA LEU A 37 5.50 15.21 -4.13
C LEU A 37 6.82 15.89 -3.75
N HIS A 38 7.13 15.96 -2.45
CA HIS A 38 8.37 16.52 -1.91
C HIS A 38 8.86 15.64 -0.76
N TYR A 39 10.17 15.46 -0.63
CA TYR A 39 10.76 14.57 0.36
C TYR A 39 11.36 15.30 1.56
N ASP A 40 12.06 16.42 1.31
CA ASP A 40 12.97 17.01 2.30
C ASP A 40 12.25 17.57 3.54
N ASP A 41 11.11 18.21 3.34
CA ASP A 41 10.34 18.79 4.45
C ASP A 41 9.50 17.74 5.19
N LEU A 42 9.27 16.57 4.59
CA LEU A 42 8.34 15.57 5.11
C LEU A 42 9.02 14.47 5.93
N GLU A 43 10.29 14.20 5.68
CA GLU A 43 10.99 13.08 6.31
C GLU A 43 10.99 13.17 7.85
N SER A 44 11.16 14.38 8.39
CA SER A 44 11.11 14.63 9.83
C SER A 44 9.68 14.68 10.40
N GLU A 45 8.67 14.93 9.55
CA GLU A 45 7.28 15.01 9.98
C GLU A 45 6.58 13.65 10.05
N ILE A 46 7.05 12.65 9.29
CA ILE A 46 6.38 11.36 9.18
C ILE A 46 6.74 10.46 10.37
N PRO A 47 5.81 10.17 11.29
CA PRO A 47 6.11 9.46 12.53
C PRO A 47 6.08 7.93 12.35
N ILE A 48 6.64 7.39 11.26
CA ILE A 48 6.74 5.95 11.03
C ILE A 48 8.04 5.44 11.63
N THR A 49 7.96 4.63 12.68
CA THR A 49 9.12 3.98 13.29
C THR A 49 9.34 2.56 12.77
N ASP A 50 8.29 1.73 12.74
CA ASP A 50 8.28 0.35 12.20
C ASP A 50 6.83 0.01 11.84
N SER A 51 6.54 -0.15 10.54
CA SER A 51 5.17 -0.36 10.03
C SER A 51 4.45 -1.56 10.66
N LYS A 52 5.19 -2.62 10.99
CA LYS A 52 4.64 -3.87 11.55
C LYS A 52 4.37 -3.82 13.06
N LYS A 53 4.96 -2.86 13.78
CA LYS A 53 4.81 -2.73 15.24
C LYS A 53 3.68 -1.81 15.69
N HIS A 54 3.04 -1.12 14.76
CA HIS A 54 1.95 -0.20 15.11
C HIS A 54 0.69 -0.94 15.55
N THR A 55 0.18 -0.57 16.71
CA THR A 55 -1.15 -0.99 17.18
C THR A 55 -2.25 -0.45 16.25
N PRO A 56 -3.47 -1.03 16.24
CA PRO A 56 -4.59 -0.49 15.46
C PRO A 56 -4.83 1.00 15.71
N LYS A 57 -4.75 1.45 16.98
CA LYS A 57 -4.92 2.86 17.36
C LYS A 57 -3.82 3.77 16.80
N GLN A 58 -2.57 3.28 16.77
CA GLN A 58 -1.45 4.03 16.19
C GLN A 58 -1.59 4.12 14.66
N ARG A 59 -1.98 3.01 13.99
CA ARG A 59 -2.25 3.03 12.54
C ARG A 59 -3.36 4.01 12.18
N GLU A 60 -4.42 4.10 12.98
CA GLU A 60 -5.51 5.06 12.74
C GLU A 60 -5.01 6.52 12.84
N LYS A 61 -4.17 6.83 13.83
CA LYS A 61 -3.55 8.16 13.94
C LYS A 61 -2.68 8.49 12.73
N LEU A 62 -1.86 7.53 12.28
CA LEU A 62 -1.05 7.69 11.07
C LEU A 62 -1.91 7.89 9.83
N PHE A 63 -3.02 7.18 9.71
CA PHE A 63 -3.94 7.34 8.59
C PHE A 63 -4.56 8.73 8.55
N LEU A 64 -4.94 9.30 9.69
CA LEU A 64 -5.42 10.69 9.77
C LEU A 64 -4.33 11.68 9.35
N PHE A 65 -3.09 11.43 9.74
CA PHE A 65 -1.94 12.22 9.30
C PHE A 65 -1.76 12.14 7.77
N PHE A 66 -1.80 10.95 7.16
CA PHE A 66 -1.69 10.79 5.71
C PHE A 66 -2.86 11.45 4.96
N LYS A 67 -4.08 11.40 5.50
CA LYS A 67 -5.22 12.14 4.95
C LYS A 67 -5.01 13.66 4.96
N ARG A 68 -4.34 14.19 5.99
CA ARG A 68 -3.95 15.60 6.04
C ARG A 68 -2.95 15.90 4.93
N LEU A 69 -1.88 15.11 4.79
CA LEU A 69 -0.89 15.30 3.72
C LEU A 69 -1.52 15.23 2.32
N GLN A 70 -2.51 14.36 2.13
CA GLN A 70 -3.24 14.28 0.87
C GLN A 70 -4.03 15.57 0.60
N LYS A 71 -4.72 16.13 1.60
CA LYS A 71 -5.43 17.40 1.47
C LYS A 71 -4.51 18.60 1.20
N GLU A 72 -3.28 18.54 1.71
CA GLU A 72 -2.23 19.54 1.51
C GLU A 72 -1.48 19.35 0.18
N ASN A 73 -1.90 18.40 -0.68
CA ASN A 73 -1.22 18.01 -1.93
C ASN A 73 0.25 17.62 -1.74
N LYS A 74 0.61 17.05 -0.60
CA LYS A 74 1.96 16.55 -0.29
C LYS A 74 2.12 15.06 -0.54
N LEU A 75 1.00 14.32 -0.50
CA LEU A 75 0.91 12.88 -0.71
C LEU A 75 -0.26 12.56 -1.64
N GLN A 76 -0.02 11.71 -2.62
CA GLN A 76 -1.07 11.01 -3.36
C GLN A 76 -1.04 9.53 -3.01
N TYR A 77 -2.18 8.93 -2.75
CA TYR A 77 -2.27 7.48 -2.59
C TYR A 77 -3.54 6.92 -3.22
N HIS A 78 -3.44 5.72 -3.73
CA HIS A 78 -4.56 4.98 -4.32
C HIS A 78 -4.55 3.53 -3.85
N LEU A 79 -5.74 2.93 -3.85
CA LEU A 79 -5.97 1.54 -3.45
C LEU A 79 -6.39 0.71 -4.67
N GLY A 80 -5.96 -0.54 -4.69
CA GLY A 80 -6.39 -1.55 -5.65
C GLY A 80 -6.73 -2.84 -4.92
N TYR A 81 -7.67 -3.58 -5.48
CA TYR A 81 -8.22 -4.80 -4.87
C TYR A 81 -8.17 -5.94 -5.88
N ALA A 82 -7.94 -7.16 -5.39
CA ALA A 82 -8.26 -8.39 -6.11
C ALA A 82 -9.18 -9.23 -5.23
N SER A 83 -10.31 -9.66 -5.80
CA SER A 83 -11.34 -10.40 -5.07
C SER A 83 -10.91 -11.86 -4.81
N VAL A 84 -11.67 -12.54 -3.95
CA VAL A 84 -11.44 -13.98 -3.69
C VAL A 84 -11.60 -14.79 -4.98
N GLU A 85 -12.61 -14.49 -5.79
CA GLU A 85 -12.86 -15.17 -7.06
C GLU A 85 -11.71 -14.94 -8.07
N GLU A 86 -11.07 -13.77 -8.04
CA GLU A 86 -9.89 -13.51 -8.86
C GLU A 86 -8.68 -14.29 -8.34
N ILE A 87 -8.48 -14.33 -7.01
CA ILE A 87 -7.41 -15.14 -6.39
C ILE A 87 -7.53 -16.61 -6.78
N ASP A 88 -8.75 -17.16 -6.71
CA ASP A 88 -9.02 -18.56 -7.06
C ASP A 88 -8.74 -18.87 -8.54
N LYS A 89 -8.98 -17.89 -9.42
CA LYS A 89 -8.77 -18.05 -10.87
C LYS A 89 -7.31 -17.93 -11.30
N ILE A 90 -6.57 -16.99 -10.72
CA ILE A 90 -5.24 -16.62 -11.23
C ILE A 90 -4.10 -16.82 -10.22
N ASN A 91 -4.38 -17.36 -9.06
CA ASN A 91 -3.53 -17.51 -7.87
C ASN A 91 -3.21 -16.19 -7.15
N ILE A 92 -2.69 -16.33 -5.92
CA ILE A 92 -2.43 -15.20 -5.02
C ILE A 92 -1.36 -14.24 -5.55
N LEU A 93 -0.32 -14.73 -6.23
CA LEU A 93 0.74 -13.89 -6.77
C LEU A 93 0.22 -13.01 -7.91
N GLU A 94 -0.47 -13.60 -8.87
CA GLU A 94 -1.02 -12.86 -10.01
C GLU A 94 -2.16 -11.93 -9.59
N ALA A 95 -2.98 -12.31 -8.60
CA ALA A 95 -3.98 -11.44 -8.00
C ALA A 95 -3.34 -10.22 -7.28
N THR A 96 -2.21 -10.43 -6.59
CA THR A 96 -1.42 -9.34 -6.00
C THR A 96 -0.93 -8.37 -7.08
N LYS A 97 -0.32 -8.89 -8.14
CA LYS A 97 0.13 -8.06 -9.28
C LYS A 97 -1.04 -7.31 -9.93
N LEU A 98 -2.19 -7.96 -10.10
CA LEU A 98 -3.41 -7.35 -10.63
C LEU A 98 -3.88 -6.19 -9.75
N SER A 99 -3.92 -6.38 -8.43
CA SER A 99 -4.32 -5.32 -7.49
C SER A 99 -3.36 -4.12 -7.54
N MET A 100 -2.05 -4.35 -7.65
CA MET A 100 -1.05 -3.29 -7.80
C MET A 100 -1.17 -2.55 -9.15
N LYS A 101 -1.41 -3.27 -10.25
CA LYS A 101 -1.67 -2.63 -11.56
C LYS A 101 -2.90 -1.73 -11.53
N ARG A 102 -3.95 -2.16 -10.82
CA ARG A 102 -5.14 -1.33 -10.57
C ARG A 102 -4.83 -0.06 -9.77
N VAL A 103 -3.87 -0.11 -8.85
CA VAL A 103 -3.37 1.07 -8.14
C VAL A 103 -2.67 2.02 -9.09
N ILE A 104 -1.69 1.52 -9.85
CA ILE A 104 -0.84 2.32 -10.74
C ILE A 104 -1.70 3.08 -11.76
N ASN A 105 -2.71 2.42 -12.33
CA ASN A 105 -3.61 3.01 -13.32
C ASN A 105 -4.48 4.16 -12.78
N LYS A 106 -4.52 4.39 -11.46
CA LYS A 106 -5.23 5.52 -10.84
C LYS A 106 -4.38 6.77 -10.70
N PHE A 107 -3.06 6.65 -10.85
CA PHE A 107 -2.18 7.80 -10.84
C PHE A 107 -2.14 8.45 -12.23
N SER A 108 -2.29 9.77 -12.27
CA SER A 108 -2.09 10.59 -13.47
C SER A 108 -0.63 11.03 -13.57
N ILE A 109 0.30 10.06 -13.62
CA ILE A 109 1.75 10.28 -13.66
C ILE A 109 2.30 9.52 -14.86
N ASP A 110 2.92 10.25 -15.79
CA ASP A 110 3.55 9.65 -16.96
C ASP A 110 4.87 8.98 -16.59
N ASN A 111 5.01 7.70 -16.98
CA ASN A 111 6.22 6.90 -16.76
C ASN A 111 6.77 6.93 -15.32
N PRO A 112 5.96 6.64 -14.29
CA PRO A 112 6.45 6.65 -12.91
C PRO A 112 7.51 5.57 -12.68
N ASN A 113 8.43 5.85 -11.77
CA ASN A 113 9.29 4.82 -11.21
C ASN A 113 8.52 4.09 -10.11
N LEU A 114 8.53 2.77 -10.15
CA LEU A 114 7.86 1.93 -9.18
C LEU A 114 8.87 1.29 -8.22
N ILE A 115 8.65 1.42 -6.94
CA ILE A 115 9.34 0.65 -5.92
C ILE A 115 8.32 -0.25 -5.23
N ILE A 116 8.59 -1.56 -5.22
CA ILE A 116 7.62 -2.59 -4.85
C ILE A 116 8.14 -3.36 -3.66
N ASP A 117 7.36 -3.50 -2.58
CA ASP A 117 7.74 -4.43 -1.51
C ASP A 117 7.69 -5.87 -2.01
N GLY A 118 8.76 -6.62 -1.75
CA GLY A 118 8.87 -8.02 -2.14
C GLY A 118 9.95 -8.30 -3.16
N ASN A 119 9.82 -9.46 -3.84
CA ASN A 119 10.81 -10.01 -4.77
C ASN A 119 10.21 -10.39 -6.12
N PHE A 120 9.15 -9.74 -6.56
CA PHE A 120 8.47 -10.03 -7.82
C PHE A 120 8.42 -8.79 -8.71
N SER A 121 8.15 -8.99 -10.00
CA SER A 121 8.04 -7.96 -11.02
C SER A 121 6.58 -7.78 -11.45
N LEU A 122 6.21 -6.55 -11.75
CA LEU A 122 4.94 -6.17 -12.39
C LEU A 122 5.09 -6.05 -13.92
N ASN A 123 6.31 -6.17 -14.44
CA ASN A 123 6.70 -5.99 -15.84
C ASN A 123 6.50 -4.54 -16.33
N TYR A 124 6.82 -3.55 -15.49
CA TYR A 124 6.94 -2.15 -15.89
C TYR A 124 8.39 -1.82 -16.25
N LYS A 125 8.55 -0.84 -17.17
CA LYS A 125 9.89 -0.43 -17.63
C LYS A 125 10.79 0.10 -16.51
N ASN A 126 10.19 0.88 -15.59
CA ASN A 126 10.90 1.56 -14.50
C ASN A 126 10.40 1.00 -13.17
N GLU A 127 10.83 -0.21 -12.82
CA GLU A 127 10.46 -0.82 -11.54
C GLU A 127 11.68 -1.36 -10.80
N LYS A 128 11.59 -1.37 -9.47
CA LYS A 128 12.59 -1.94 -8.56
C LYS A 128 11.88 -2.67 -7.43
N SER A 129 12.12 -3.96 -7.29
CA SER A 129 11.69 -4.73 -6.12
C SER A 129 12.61 -4.45 -4.93
N VAL A 130 12.03 -4.25 -3.76
CA VAL A 130 12.75 -3.95 -2.51
C VAL A 130 12.31 -4.93 -1.44
N ILE A 131 13.15 -5.91 -1.12
CA ILE A 131 12.86 -6.88 -0.06
C ILE A 131 12.83 -6.17 1.30
N GLY A 132 11.68 -6.27 2.00
CA GLY A 132 11.42 -5.56 3.25
C GLY A 132 11.41 -4.05 3.05
N GLY A 133 10.79 -3.61 1.96
CA GLY A 133 10.70 -2.21 1.55
C GLY A 133 9.97 -1.36 2.59
N ASP A 134 9.00 -1.93 3.29
CA ASP A 134 8.27 -1.30 4.40
C ASP A 134 9.16 -0.82 5.56
N LYS A 135 10.39 -1.34 5.66
CA LYS A 135 11.40 -0.93 6.65
C LYS A 135 12.46 0.02 6.09
N LYS A 136 12.48 0.23 4.77
CA LYS A 136 13.55 0.94 4.06
C LYS A 136 13.07 2.20 3.36
N SER A 137 11.85 2.21 2.83
CA SER A 137 11.25 3.29 2.05
C SER A 137 10.01 3.83 2.76
N LEU A 138 9.92 5.14 2.94
CA LEU A 138 8.75 5.79 3.54
C LEU A 138 7.51 5.67 2.64
N SER A 139 7.66 5.68 1.32
CA SER A 139 6.53 5.49 0.40
C SER A 139 5.93 4.09 0.52
N ILE A 140 6.78 3.05 0.59
CA ILE A 140 6.34 1.67 0.79
C ILE A 140 5.74 1.49 2.19
N ALA A 141 6.38 2.02 3.24
CA ALA A 141 5.89 1.95 4.62
C ALA A 141 4.50 2.59 4.77
N THR A 142 4.30 3.75 4.13
CA THR A 142 3.00 4.44 4.10
C THR A 142 1.95 3.60 3.38
N ALA A 143 2.30 3.03 2.21
CA ALA A 143 1.42 2.15 1.45
C ALA A 143 1.00 0.93 2.28
N SER A 144 1.94 0.30 2.98
CA SER A 144 1.70 -0.82 3.90
C SER A 144 0.64 -0.50 4.96
N ILE A 145 0.81 0.63 5.65
CA ILE A 145 -0.10 1.08 6.71
C ILE A 145 -1.50 1.34 6.15
N ILE A 146 -1.60 2.07 5.03
CA ILE A 146 -2.88 2.42 4.41
C ILE A 146 -3.60 1.15 3.92
N ALA A 147 -2.90 0.26 3.22
CA ALA A 147 -3.46 -1.01 2.75
C ALA A 147 -4.00 -1.85 3.92
N LYS A 148 -3.24 -1.95 5.02
CA LYS A 148 -3.63 -2.69 6.23
C LYS A 148 -4.90 -2.15 6.85
N ILE A 149 -5.02 -0.84 7.00
CA ILE A 149 -6.21 -0.20 7.58
C ILE A 149 -7.44 -0.47 6.71
N HIS A 150 -7.31 -0.30 5.41
CA HIS A 150 -8.43 -0.51 4.49
C HIS A 150 -8.87 -1.97 4.46
N ARG A 151 -7.92 -2.92 4.46
CA ARG A 151 -8.28 -4.34 4.51
C ARG A 151 -8.92 -4.73 5.83
N ASP A 152 -8.40 -4.25 6.97
CA ASP A 152 -8.98 -4.55 8.27
C ASP A 152 -10.44 -4.04 8.37
N ARG A 153 -10.72 -2.82 7.87
CA ARG A 153 -12.08 -2.27 7.78
C ARG A 153 -12.98 -3.09 6.87
N LEU A 154 -12.47 -3.50 5.70
CA LEU A 154 -13.22 -4.34 4.77
C LEU A 154 -13.57 -5.70 5.39
N MET A 155 -12.60 -6.34 6.05
CA MET A 155 -12.82 -7.63 6.71
C MET A 155 -13.84 -7.53 7.86
N ASN A 156 -13.85 -6.42 8.61
CA ASN A 156 -14.85 -6.18 9.63
C ASN A 156 -16.25 -6.05 9.03
N ILE A 157 -16.41 -5.34 7.90
CA ILE A 157 -17.71 -5.23 7.21
C ILE A 157 -18.17 -6.61 6.73
N LEU A 158 -17.28 -7.39 6.12
CA LEU A 158 -17.61 -8.74 5.66
C LEU A 158 -17.99 -9.67 6.83
N ALA A 159 -17.28 -9.61 7.95
CA ALA A 159 -17.59 -10.40 9.15
C ALA A 159 -18.98 -10.09 9.70
N VAL A 160 -19.34 -8.81 9.80
CA VAL A 160 -20.68 -8.38 10.26
C VAL A 160 -21.76 -8.86 9.29
N SER A 161 -21.55 -8.77 7.98
CA SER A 161 -22.51 -9.24 6.97
C SER A 161 -22.74 -10.75 7.05
N TYR A 162 -21.69 -11.52 7.38
CA TYR A 162 -21.79 -12.98 7.51
C TYR A 162 -22.55 -13.42 8.77
N THR A 163 -22.42 -12.69 9.89
CA THR A 163 -23.14 -13.01 11.13
C THR A 163 -24.66 -12.80 11.01
N HIS A 164 -25.11 -11.90 10.15
CA HIS A 164 -26.54 -11.70 9.87
C HIS A 164 -27.15 -12.77 8.95
N LEU A 165 -26.33 -13.54 8.22
CA LEU A 165 -26.79 -14.61 7.33
C LEU A 165 -26.85 -16.00 8.01
N THR A 166 -26.28 -16.16 9.20
CA THR A 166 -26.14 -17.45 9.91
C THR A 166 -27.01 -17.60 11.15
N LEU A 167 -27.89 -16.64 11.46
CA LEU A 167 -28.87 -16.77 12.53
C LEU A 167 -30.20 -17.27 11.92
N PRO A 168 -30.75 -18.40 12.42
CA PRO A 168 -32.07 -18.89 12.04
C PRO A 168 -33.19 -17.95 12.49
#